data_9cef098530c5afbc0924b1826a556100
#
_entry.id   9cef098530c5afbc0924b1826a556100
#
_cell.length_a   1.000
_cell.length_b   1.000
_cell.length_c   1.000
_cell.angle_alpha   90.00
_cell.angle_beta   90.00
_cell.angle_gamma   90.00
#
_symmetry.space_group_name_H-M   'P 1'
#
loop_
_entity.id
_entity.type
_entity.pdbx_description
1 polymer ?
#
loop_
_entity_poly.entity_id
_entity_poly.type
_entity_poly.pdbx_seq_one_letter_code
_entity_poly.pdbx_strand_id
1 'polypeptide(L)'
;MPSYNAAKFIAASIQSVIDQTYSNWELLITDDCSKDDTVKIVEKFIVEDNRIKLFSTGKNSGPACARNKSLENATGKYIAFLDSDDIWVSNKLETQIQFMIEKNIAFSFSSYSVIKEDGTPTGNTINVPRIIGYHGYLRNTIIGCLTVIIDREKTGNFIMPNIKSSQDMALWLLIMKRGFKAYGLQNTLACYRLVSTSNTSKKWKAAKDVWKVYREIEHINPIYSAICFIGYAINAIIKRL
;
A
#
# COMPACT_ATOMS: atom_id res chain seq x y z
N MET A 1 -2.79 -8.02 4.01
CA MET A 1 -3.09 -6.97 5.02
C MET A 1 -2.21 -7.22 6.24
N PRO A 2 -1.27 -6.35 6.58
CA PRO A 2 -0.58 -6.40 7.87
C PRO A 2 -1.48 -5.86 8.97
N SER A 3 -1.44 -6.43 10.18
CA SER A 3 -2.16 -5.91 11.33
C SER A 3 -1.29 -5.90 12.58
N TYR A 4 -1.42 -4.85 13.39
CA TYR A 4 -0.82 -4.72 14.70
C TYR A 4 -1.59 -3.71 15.55
N ASN A 5 -2.23 -4.17 16.62
CA ASN A 5 -3.08 -3.36 17.49
C ASN A 5 -4.10 -2.51 16.70
N ALA A 6 -4.84 -3.18 15.80
CA ALA A 6 -5.75 -2.56 14.84
C ALA A 6 -7.24 -2.78 15.17
N ALA A 7 -7.57 -3.22 16.39
CA ALA A 7 -8.94 -3.58 16.77
C ALA A 7 -9.98 -2.49 16.47
N LYS A 8 -9.56 -1.22 16.52
CA LYS A 8 -10.42 -0.06 16.23
C LYS A 8 -10.88 0.02 14.77
N PHE A 9 -10.07 -0.45 13.82
CA PHE A 9 -10.26 -0.16 12.39
C PHE A 9 -10.42 -1.41 11.54
N ILE A 10 -9.78 -2.52 11.93
CA ILE A 10 -9.62 -3.70 11.09
C ILE A 10 -10.95 -4.28 10.59
N ALA A 11 -12.02 -4.21 11.38
CA ALA A 11 -13.33 -4.67 10.97
C ALA A 11 -13.84 -3.91 9.73
N ALA A 12 -13.71 -2.59 9.70
CA ALA A 12 -14.10 -1.77 8.55
C ALA A 12 -13.22 -2.04 7.33
N SER A 13 -11.92 -2.28 7.53
CA SER A 13 -10.99 -2.62 6.46
C SER A 13 -11.33 -3.98 5.84
N ILE A 14 -11.62 -5.01 6.64
CA ILE A 14 -12.06 -6.33 6.17
C ILE A 14 -13.40 -6.22 5.43
N GLN A 15 -14.37 -5.52 6.01
CA GLN A 15 -15.68 -5.34 5.39
C GLN A 15 -15.57 -4.70 4.00
N SER A 16 -14.66 -3.72 3.82
CA SER A 16 -14.42 -3.08 2.53
C SER A 16 -13.89 -4.03 1.44
N VAL A 17 -13.28 -5.16 1.83
CA VAL A 17 -12.87 -6.22 0.91
C VAL A 17 -14.03 -7.17 0.62
N ILE A 18 -14.83 -7.51 1.62
CA ILE A 18 -16.03 -8.35 1.46
C ILE A 18 -17.02 -7.68 0.50
N ASP A 19 -17.18 -6.35 0.61
CA ASP A 19 -18.10 -5.55 -0.21
C ASP A 19 -17.59 -5.30 -1.66
N GLN A 20 -16.46 -5.89 -2.07
CA GLN A 20 -15.97 -5.74 -3.44
C GLN A 20 -16.89 -6.42 -4.47
N THR A 21 -17.21 -5.69 -5.55
CA THR A 21 -18.00 -6.22 -6.67
C THR A 21 -17.28 -7.36 -7.42
N TYR A 22 -15.95 -7.35 -7.42
CA TYR A 22 -15.11 -8.43 -7.92
C TYR A 22 -14.99 -9.53 -6.86
N SER A 23 -15.60 -10.69 -7.10
CA SER A 23 -15.78 -11.75 -6.10
C SER A 23 -14.59 -12.74 -5.97
N ASN A 24 -13.73 -12.83 -6.98
CA ASN A 24 -12.61 -13.78 -7.01
C ASN A 24 -11.35 -13.22 -6.33
N TRP A 25 -11.38 -13.15 -5.00
CA TRP A 25 -10.27 -12.66 -4.17
C TRP A 25 -10.02 -13.58 -2.98
N GLU A 26 -8.82 -13.51 -2.43
CA GLU A 26 -8.46 -13.99 -1.11
C GLU A 26 -7.91 -12.82 -0.27
N LEU A 27 -8.26 -12.75 1.00
CA LEU A 27 -7.74 -11.76 1.94
C LEU A 27 -6.79 -12.45 2.93
N LEU A 28 -5.50 -12.15 2.79
CA LEU A 28 -4.46 -12.69 3.65
C LEU A 28 -4.07 -11.63 4.69
N ILE A 29 -4.43 -11.87 5.94
CA ILE A 29 -4.13 -11.00 7.07
C ILE A 29 -2.97 -11.62 7.83
N THR A 30 -1.92 -10.83 8.11
CA THR A 30 -0.83 -11.27 8.99
C THR A 30 -0.76 -10.37 10.21
N ASP A 31 -1.05 -10.96 11.37
CA ASP A 31 -0.94 -10.28 12.66
C ASP A 31 0.50 -10.27 13.18
N ASP A 32 0.98 -9.09 13.51
CA ASP A 32 2.35 -8.86 14.01
C ASP A 32 2.40 -8.85 15.55
N CYS A 33 1.75 -9.82 16.19
CA CYS A 33 1.65 -10.00 17.63
C CYS A 33 0.87 -8.89 18.34
N SER A 34 -0.35 -8.62 17.90
CA SER A 34 -1.29 -7.69 18.54
C SER A 34 -1.54 -8.05 20.01
N LYS A 35 -1.75 -7.02 20.83
CA LYS A 35 -2.06 -7.13 22.27
C LYS A 35 -3.52 -6.77 22.59
N ASP A 36 -4.23 -6.22 21.62
CA ASP A 36 -5.65 -5.87 21.69
C ASP A 36 -6.54 -6.98 21.08
N ASP A 37 -7.80 -6.69 20.86
CA ASP A 37 -8.76 -7.64 20.31
C ASP A 37 -8.67 -7.83 18.77
N THR A 38 -7.60 -7.37 18.10
CA THR A 38 -7.43 -7.47 16.64
C THR A 38 -7.66 -8.90 16.14
N VAL A 39 -6.96 -9.88 16.72
CA VAL A 39 -7.04 -11.30 16.33
C VAL A 39 -8.46 -11.84 16.50
N LYS A 40 -9.10 -11.59 17.63
CA LYS A 40 -10.49 -12.04 17.90
C LYS A 40 -11.50 -11.46 16.90
N ILE A 41 -11.27 -10.22 16.46
CA ILE A 41 -12.13 -9.60 15.45
C ILE A 41 -11.95 -10.32 14.10
N VAL A 42 -10.71 -10.58 13.69
CA VAL A 42 -10.41 -11.26 12.42
C VAL A 42 -10.99 -12.69 12.43
N GLU A 43 -10.87 -13.42 13.54
CA GLU A 43 -11.38 -14.79 13.66
C GLU A 43 -12.90 -14.87 13.41
N LYS A 44 -13.68 -13.85 13.80
CA LYS A 44 -15.12 -13.80 13.50
C LYS A 44 -15.37 -13.76 11.99
N PHE A 45 -14.63 -12.95 11.24
CA PHE A 45 -14.77 -12.86 9.79
C PHE A 45 -14.34 -14.15 9.08
N ILE A 46 -13.34 -14.87 9.60
CA ILE A 46 -12.89 -16.16 9.04
C ILE A 46 -13.98 -17.22 9.14
N VAL A 47 -14.76 -17.21 10.22
CA VAL A 47 -15.89 -18.14 10.37
C VAL A 47 -16.99 -17.89 9.32
N GLU A 48 -17.17 -16.63 8.93
CA GLU A 48 -18.22 -16.20 7.99
C GLU A 48 -17.79 -16.30 6.52
N ASP A 49 -16.47 -16.12 6.23
CA ASP A 49 -15.95 -16.13 4.85
C ASP A 49 -14.59 -16.87 4.76
N ASN A 50 -14.60 -18.02 4.10
CA ASN A 50 -13.42 -18.90 3.95
C ASN A 50 -12.32 -18.32 3.02
N ARG A 51 -12.59 -17.23 2.31
CA ARG A 51 -11.58 -16.49 1.52
C ARG A 51 -10.63 -15.67 2.39
N ILE A 52 -10.97 -15.48 3.69
CA ILE A 52 -10.17 -14.72 4.65
C ILE A 52 -9.27 -15.70 5.42
N LYS A 53 -7.98 -15.40 5.48
CA LYS A 53 -7.00 -16.23 6.20
C LYS A 53 -6.14 -15.36 7.12
N LEU A 54 -5.85 -15.88 8.31
CA LEU A 54 -5.01 -15.23 9.31
C LEU A 54 -3.69 -15.98 9.46
N PHE A 55 -2.60 -15.22 9.47
CA PHE A 55 -1.24 -15.68 9.78
C PHE A 55 -0.66 -14.86 10.93
N SER A 56 0.41 -15.35 11.53
CA SER A 56 1.16 -14.63 12.55
C SER A 56 2.65 -14.59 12.22
N THR A 57 3.32 -13.51 12.60
CA THR A 57 4.79 -13.39 12.52
C THR A 57 5.50 -14.10 13.67
N GLY A 58 4.77 -14.51 14.74
CA GLY A 58 5.30 -15.14 15.94
C GLY A 58 6.00 -14.18 16.91
N LYS A 59 6.48 -13.05 16.44
CA LYS A 59 7.03 -11.93 17.22
C LYS A 59 6.82 -10.62 16.46
N ASN A 60 6.73 -9.50 17.17
CA ASN A 60 6.59 -8.20 16.49
C ASN A 60 7.84 -7.91 15.64
N SER A 61 7.67 -7.98 14.33
CA SER A 61 8.73 -7.91 13.30
C SER A 61 8.55 -6.74 12.34
N GLY A 62 7.46 -6.01 12.48
CA GLY A 62 7.12 -4.84 11.68
C GLY A 62 6.32 -5.15 10.40
N PRO A 63 5.75 -4.11 9.78
CA PRO A 63 4.78 -4.26 8.69
C PRO A 63 5.35 -4.90 7.43
N ALA A 64 6.66 -4.76 7.16
CA ALA A 64 7.30 -5.43 6.02
C ALA A 64 7.28 -6.95 6.18
N CYS A 65 7.65 -7.47 7.37
CA CYS A 65 7.63 -8.90 7.65
C CYS A 65 6.20 -9.45 7.60
N ALA A 66 5.22 -8.73 8.15
CA ALA A 66 3.81 -9.14 8.09
C ALA A 66 3.30 -9.19 6.63
N ARG A 67 3.62 -8.18 5.79
CA ARG A 67 3.25 -8.20 4.38
C ARG A 67 3.94 -9.33 3.62
N ASN A 68 5.22 -9.59 3.88
CA ASN A 68 5.96 -10.68 3.26
C ASN A 68 5.36 -12.04 3.60
N LYS A 69 4.94 -12.24 4.86
CA LYS A 69 4.23 -13.46 5.26
C LYS A 69 2.92 -13.66 4.50
N SER A 70 2.15 -12.60 4.28
CA SER A 70 0.98 -12.65 3.40
C SER A 70 1.37 -12.94 1.94
N LEU A 71 2.42 -12.30 1.40
CA LEU A 71 2.89 -12.51 0.02
C LEU A 71 3.36 -13.95 -0.23
N GLU A 72 4.04 -14.57 0.74
CA GLU A 72 4.47 -15.98 0.69
C GLU A 72 3.30 -16.96 0.54
N ASN A 73 2.14 -16.62 1.10
CA ASN A 73 0.94 -17.45 1.09
C ASN A 73 -0.07 -17.05 0.00
N ALA A 74 0.22 -15.99 -0.76
CA ALA A 74 -0.67 -15.52 -1.81
C ALA A 74 -0.66 -16.46 -3.02
N THR A 75 -1.85 -16.79 -3.52
CA THR A 75 -2.05 -17.66 -4.70
C THR A 75 -2.52 -16.88 -5.92
N GLY A 76 -3.17 -15.73 -5.72
CA GLY A 76 -3.75 -14.92 -6.78
C GLY A 76 -2.73 -14.36 -7.76
N LYS A 77 -3.12 -14.16 -9.01
CA LYS A 77 -2.35 -13.51 -10.08
C LYS A 77 -2.07 -12.04 -9.75
N TYR A 78 -3.08 -11.34 -9.27
CA TYR A 78 -3.00 -9.93 -8.91
C TYR A 78 -2.77 -9.79 -7.41
N ILE A 79 -1.76 -9.00 -7.04
CA ILE A 79 -1.47 -8.66 -5.65
C ILE A 79 -1.91 -7.23 -5.39
N ALA A 80 -2.83 -7.05 -4.46
CA ALA A 80 -3.30 -5.76 -3.97
C ALA A 80 -2.92 -5.58 -2.49
N PHE A 81 -2.70 -4.34 -2.07
CA PHE A 81 -2.27 -4.01 -0.72
C PHE A 81 -3.32 -3.16 -0.02
N LEU A 82 -3.66 -3.53 1.21
CA LEU A 82 -4.56 -2.77 2.08
C LEU A 82 -4.00 -2.81 3.50
N ASP A 83 -3.87 -1.65 4.14
CA ASP A 83 -3.50 -1.56 5.54
C ASP A 83 -4.75 -1.69 6.42
N SER A 84 -4.57 -2.15 7.67
CA SER A 84 -5.67 -2.52 8.57
C SER A 84 -6.47 -1.33 9.13
N ASP A 85 -6.12 -0.11 8.73
CA ASP A 85 -6.78 1.15 9.09
C ASP A 85 -7.37 1.89 7.88
N ASP A 86 -7.14 1.40 6.64
CA ASP A 86 -7.63 1.97 5.41
C ASP A 86 -8.88 1.27 4.86
N ILE A 87 -9.54 1.88 3.86
CA ILE A 87 -10.79 1.36 3.27
C ILE A 87 -10.70 1.39 1.74
N TRP A 88 -11.21 0.35 1.09
CA TRP A 88 -11.42 0.33 -0.35
C TRP A 88 -12.85 0.71 -0.72
N VAL A 89 -13.01 1.37 -1.87
CA VAL A 89 -14.31 1.58 -2.50
C VAL A 89 -14.77 0.26 -3.13
N SER A 90 -16.06 -0.04 -3.09
CA SER A 90 -16.62 -1.36 -3.44
C SER A 90 -16.29 -1.87 -4.85
N ASN A 91 -16.08 -1.00 -5.82
CA ASN A 91 -15.74 -1.36 -7.20
C ASN A 91 -14.22 -1.28 -7.51
N LYS A 92 -13.36 -1.16 -6.49
CA LYS A 92 -11.92 -0.95 -6.71
C LYS A 92 -11.27 -2.10 -7.47
N LEU A 93 -11.45 -3.32 -7.01
CA LEU A 93 -10.79 -4.48 -7.62
C LEU A 93 -11.26 -4.66 -9.07
N GLU A 94 -12.55 -4.61 -9.32
CA GLU A 94 -13.13 -4.75 -10.66
C GLU A 94 -12.60 -3.68 -11.61
N THR A 95 -12.75 -2.40 -11.25
CA THR A 95 -12.33 -1.27 -12.08
C THR A 95 -10.83 -1.32 -12.39
N GLN A 96 -10.02 -1.62 -11.39
CA GLN A 96 -8.57 -1.56 -11.55
C GLN A 96 -8.02 -2.79 -12.29
N ILE A 97 -8.57 -3.99 -12.05
CA ILE A 97 -8.18 -5.22 -12.76
C ILE A 97 -8.60 -5.11 -14.24
N GLN A 98 -9.82 -4.64 -14.52
CA GLN A 98 -10.27 -4.44 -15.89
C GLN A 98 -9.36 -3.47 -16.64
N PHE A 99 -9.01 -2.34 -16.04
CA PHE A 99 -8.04 -1.39 -16.60
C PHE A 99 -6.69 -2.05 -16.90
N MET A 100 -6.20 -2.91 -16.00
CA MET A 100 -4.92 -3.62 -16.20
C MET A 100 -4.99 -4.61 -17.36
N ILE A 101 -6.11 -5.31 -17.52
CA ILE A 101 -6.33 -6.26 -18.63
C ILE A 101 -6.42 -5.50 -19.96
N GLU A 102 -7.30 -4.50 -20.07
CA GLU A 102 -7.52 -3.73 -21.29
C GLU A 102 -6.27 -3.04 -21.82
N LYS A 103 -5.45 -2.52 -20.92
CA LYS A 103 -4.20 -1.81 -21.26
C LYS A 103 -2.96 -2.70 -21.26
N ASN A 104 -3.12 -3.98 -20.95
CA ASN A 104 -2.02 -4.95 -20.83
C ASN A 104 -0.90 -4.52 -19.87
N ILE A 105 -1.23 -3.88 -18.75
CA ILE A 105 -0.31 -3.35 -17.75
C ILE A 105 -0.07 -4.30 -16.58
N ALA A 106 1.13 -4.21 -16.01
CA ALA A 106 1.57 -5.07 -14.91
C ALA A 106 1.52 -4.38 -13.54
N PHE A 107 1.51 -3.05 -13.49
CA PHE A 107 1.54 -2.28 -12.26
C PHE A 107 0.60 -1.06 -12.38
N SER A 108 -0.44 -1.04 -11.57
CA SER A 108 -1.42 0.04 -11.52
C SER A 108 -1.59 0.60 -10.11
N PHE A 109 -2.06 1.84 -10.02
CA PHE A 109 -2.46 2.52 -8.79
C PHE A 109 -3.60 3.49 -9.09
N SER A 110 -4.27 3.99 -8.05
CA SER A 110 -5.43 4.86 -8.22
C SER A 110 -5.33 6.14 -7.38
N SER A 111 -6.16 7.13 -7.70
CA SER A 111 -6.45 8.23 -6.79
C SER A 111 -7.11 7.71 -5.52
N TYR A 112 -7.01 8.47 -4.43
CA TYR A 112 -7.61 8.13 -3.15
C TYR A 112 -8.05 9.36 -2.38
N SER A 113 -9.10 9.22 -1.59
CA SER A 113 -9.55 10.25 -0.65
C SER A 113 -8.88 10.09 0.71
N VAL A 114 -8.91 11.17 1.47
CA VAL A 114 -8.41 11.18 2.85
C VAL A 114 -9.59 11.27 3.81
N ILE A 115 -9.64 10.38 4.79
CA ILE A 115 -10.66 10.35 5.84
C ILE A 115 -10.03 10.59 7.22
N LYS A 116 -10.81 11.14 8.13
CA LYS A 116 -10.42 11.30 9.53
C LYS A 116 -10.40 9.93 10.23
N GLU A 117 -9.92 9.91 11.47
CA GLU A 117 -9.85 8.70 12.28
C GLU A 117 -11.24 8.07 12.51
N ASP A 118 -12.28 8.86 12.63
CA ASP A 118 -13.67 8.42 12.78
C ASP A 118 -14.35 7.98 11.47
N GLY A 119 -13.64 8.06 10.34
CA GLY A 119 -14.14 7.70 9.01
C GLY A 119 -14.80 8.86 8.26
N THR A 120 -14.93 10.05 8.85
CA THR A 120 -15.54 11.21 8.16
C THR A 120 -14.59 11.73 7.06
N PRO A 121 -15.12 12.11 5.86
CA PRO A 121 -14.30 12.70 4.81
C PRO A 121 -13.64 14.02 5.24
N THR A 122 -12.39 14.22 4.83
CA THR A 122 -11.69 15.51 5.01
C THR A 122 -11.98 16.49 3.88
N GLY A 123 -12.56 16.02 2.78
CA GLY A 123 -12.68 16.76 1.52
C GLY A 123 -11.42 16.68 0.62
N ASN A 124 -10.31 16.17 1.13
CA ASN A 124 -9.07 16.07 0.38
C ASN A 124 -9.02 14.79 -0.46
N THR A 125 -8.67 14.94 -1.74
CA THR A 125 -8.40 13.82 -2.66
C THR A 125 -7.02 13.97 -3.23
N ILE A 126 -6.26 12.88 -3.21
CA ILE A 126 -4.94 12.81 -3.83
C ILE A 126 -5.11 12.28 -5.25
N ASN A 127 -5.00 13.19 -6.21
CA ASN A 127 -5.02 12.86 -7.64
C ASN A 127 -3.65 12.36 -8.08
N VAL A 128 -3.64 11.29 -8.86
CA VAL A 128 -2.39 10.64 -9.28
C VAL A 128 -2.09 10.92 -10.77
N PRO A 129 -0.81 10.91 -11.19
CA PRO A 129 -0.47 11.00 -12.60
C PRO A 129 -0.90 9.74 -13.35
N ARG A 130 -1.23 9.87 -14.64
CA ARG A 130 -1.63 8.73 -15.48
C ARG A 130 -0.53 7.66 -15.62
N ILE A 131 0.73 8.07 -15.54
CA ILE A 131 1.88 7.18 -15.63
C ILE A 131 3.05 7.77 -14.86
N ILE A 132 3.79 6.90 -14.20
CA ILE A 132 5.04 7.27 -13.53
C ILE A 132 6.04 6.12 -13.65
N GLY A 133 7.28 6.45 -13.98
CA GLY A 133 8.39 5.51 -14.02
C GLY A 133 9.41 5.81 -12.93
N TYR A 134 10.49 5.04 -12.89
CA TYR A 134 11.52 5.06 -11.85
C TYR A 134 12.03 6.46 -11.48
N HIS A 135 12.52 7.22 -12.46
CA HIS A 135 13.07 8.57 -12.21
C HIS A 135 12.01 9.60 -11.79
N GLY A 136 10.77 9.44 -12.27
CA GLY A 136 9.63 10.27 -11.84
C GLY A 136 9.25 9.95 -10.40
N TYR A 137 9.21 8.67 -10.04
CA TYR A 137 8.82 8.22 -8.71
C TYR A 137 9.87 8.59 -7.63
N LEU A 138 11.15 8.56 -7.94
CA LEU A 138 12.18 9.10 -7.06
C LEU A 138 11.93 10.56 -6.66
N ARG A 139 11.34 11.37 -7.53
CA ARG A 139 11.04 12.79 -7.28
C ARG A 139 9.65 13.03 -6.72
N ASN A 140 8.75 12.05 -6.83
CA ASN A 140 7.37 12.18 -6.40
C ASN A 140 6.81 10.84 -5.89
N THR A 141 6.91 10.61 -4.59
CA THR A 141 6.39 9.41 -3.93
C THR A 141 4.87 9.44 -3.80
N ILE A 142 4.17 9.55 -4.96
CA ILE A 142 2.70 9.75 -5.03
C ILE A 142 1.90 8.47 -4.84
N ILE A 143 2.52 7.30 -5.02
CA ILE A 143 1.84 6.00 -4.99
C ILE A 143 1.58 5.59 -3.54
N GLY A 144 0.32 5.64 -3.12
CA GLY A 144 -0.12 5.11 -1.83
C GLY A 144 -0.24 3.59 -1.86
N CYS A 145 0.26 2.91 -0.81
CA CYS A 145 0.26 1.44 -0.73
C CYS A 145 -1.14 0.85 -0.97
N LEU A 146 -2.17 1.41 -0.31
CA LEU A 146 -3.56 0.98 -0.41
C LEU A 146 -4.18 1.06 -1.83
N THR A 147 -3.50 1.77 -2.75
CA THR A 147 -4.02 2.02 -4.11
C THR A 147 -3.51 1.03 -5.14
N VAL A 148 -2.47 0.26 -4.80
CA VAL A 148 -1.68 -0.52 -5.75
C VAL A 148 -2.29 -1.88 -6.05
N ILE A 149 -2.24 -2.27 -7.35
CA ILE A 149 -2.38 -3.66 -7.81
C ILE A 149 -1.22 -3.99 -8.75
N ILE A 150 -0.62 -5.19 -8.58
CA ILE A 150 0.49 -5.70 -9.36
C ILE A 150 0.12 -7.07 -9.94
N ASP A 151 0.34 -7.27 -11.23
CA ASP A 151 0.29 -8.57 -11.91
C ASP A 151 1.63 -9.28 -11.70
N ARG A 152 1.68 -10.26 -10.77
CA ARG A 152 2.92 -10.97 -10.45
C ARG A 152 3.34 -11.97 -11.52
N GLU A 153 2.45 -12.39 -12.41
CA GLU A 153 2.84 -13.23 -13.55
C GLU A 153 3.70 -12.45 -14.54
N LYS A 154 3.45 -11.13 -14.67
CA LYS A 154 4.25 -10.26 -15.53
C LYS A 154 5.51 -9.73 -14.83
N THR A 155 5.38 -9.27 -13.58
CA THR A 155 6.50 -8.66 -12.85
C THR A 155 7.46 -9.69 -12.26
N GLY A 156 7.06 -10.95 -12.14
CA GLY A 156 7.73 -11.96 -11.35
C GLY A 156 7.49 -11.78 -9.85
N ASN A 157 7.97 -12.72 -9.05
CA ASN A 157 7.85 -12.68 -7.60
C ASN A 157 8.63 -11.51 -7.01
N PHE A 158 8.10 -10.96 -5.92
CA PHE A 158 8.70 -9.86 -5.18
C PHE A 158 8.40 -9.99 -3.69
N ILE A 159 9.23 -9.37 -2.89
CA ILE A 159 9.05 -9.21 -1.44
C ILE A 159 9.29 -7.75 -1.07
N MET A 160 8.67 -7.29 0.00
CA MET A 160 8.98 -5.98 0.56
C MET A 160 10.34 -5.98 1.23
N PRO A 161 11.22 -5.02 0.94
CA PRO A 161 12.48 -4.86 1.69
C PRO A 161 12.21 -4.69 3.18
N ASN A 162 12.96 -5.43 4.01
CA ASN A 162 12.78 -5.40 5.47
C ASN A 162 13.45 -4.15 6.07
N ILE A 163 12.84 -3.01 5.84
CA ILE A 163 13.22 -1.72 6.41
C ILE A 163 12.09 -1.17 7.28
N LYS A 164 12.40 -0.34 8.26
CA LYS A 164 11.41 0.12 9.26
C LYS A 164 10.29 0.99 8.70
N SER A 165 10.51 1.65 7.56
CA SER A 165 9.55 2.53 6.91
C SER A 165 9.87 2.69 5.43
N SER A 166 8.93 3.17 4.61
CA SER A 166 9.06 3.31 3.14
C SER A 166 9.36 1.98 2.41
N GLN A 167 8.89 0.85 2.98
CA GLN A 167 9.06 -0.48 2.36
C GLN A 167 8.33 -0.55 1.01
N ASP A 168 7.16 0.06 0.94
CA ASP A 168 6.34 0.21 -0.25
C ASP A 168 7.07 1.01 -1.33
N MET A 169 7.66 2.15 -0.99
CA MET A 169 8.49 2.93 -1.90
C MET A 169 9.63 2.10 -2.48
N ALA A 170 10.35 1.37 -1.64
CA ALA A 170 11.47 0.54 -2.07
C ALA A 170 11.02 -0.60 -2.98
N LEU A 171 9.86 -1.22 -2.71
CA LEU A 171 9.27 -2.24 -3.57
C LEU A 171 8.85 -1.67 -4.93
N TRP A 172 8.21 -0.49 -4.96
CA TRP A 172 7.81 0.12 -6.23
C TRP A 172 9.01 0.46 -7.10
N LEU A 173 10.09 0.98 -6.51
CA LEU A 173 11.34 1.24 -7.22
C LEU A 173 11.97 -0.06 -7.75
N LEU A 174 11.97 -1.15 -6.97
CA LEU A 174 12.43 -2.45 -7.42
C LEU A 174 11.69 -2.95 -8.66
N ILE A 175 10.35 -2.86 -8.67
CA ILE A 175 9.53 -3.25 -9.81
C ILE A 175 9.80 -2.35 -11.01
N MET A 176 9.93 -1.04 -10.80
CA MET A 176 10.25 -0.11 -11.87
C MET A 176 11.65 -0.33 -12.47
N LYS A 177 12.64 -0.78 -11.68
CA LYS A 177 13.96 -1.19 -12.19
C LYS A 177 13.90 -2.42 -13.09
N ARG A 178 12.90 -3.28 -12.94
CA ARG A 178 12.66 -4.41 -13.85
C ARG A 178 12.07 -3.96 -15.20
N GLY A 179 11.94 -2.64 -15.44
CA GLY A 179 11.42 -2.07 -16.69
C GLY A 179 9.94 -1.71 -16.68
N PHE A 180 9.23 -1.95 -15.58
CA PHE A 180 7.80 -1.63 -15.48
C PHE A 180 7.57 -0.17 -15.11
N LYS A 181 6.51 0.43 -15.67
CA LYS A 181 5.97 1.72 -15.24
C LYS A 181 4.70 1.49 -14.44
N ALA A 182 4.41 2.36 -13.49
CA ALA A 182 3.13 2.36 -12.79
C ALA A 182 2.13 3.25 -13.54
N TYR A 183 0.91 2.75 -13.73
CA TYR A 183 -0.17 3.42 -14.44
C TYR A 183 -1.27 3.81 -13.46
N GLY A 184 -1.60 5.10 -13.43
CA GLY A 184 -2.56 5.68 -12.50
C GLY A 184 -3.95 5.81 -13.08
N LEU A 185 -4.94 5.27 -12.37
CA LEU A 185 -6.35 5.55 -12.59
C LEU A 185 -6.74 6.82 -11.86
N GLN A 186 -7.48 7.69 -12.56
CA GLN A 186 -7.96 8.96 -11.99
C GLN A 186 -9.18 8.76 -11.06
N ASN A 187 -9.76 7.55 -11.05
CA ASN A 187 -10.84 7.18 -10.15
C ASN A 187 -10.34 7.13 -8.71
N THR A 188 -11.09 7.69 -7.78
CA THR A 188 -10.86 7.57 -6.34
C THR A 188 -11.39 6.23 -5.87
N LEU A 189 -10.50 5.26 -5.65
CA LEU A 189 -10.84 3.86 -5.37
C LEU A 189 -10.46 3.40 -3.96
N ALA A 190 -9.88 4.28 -3.15
CA ALA A 190 -9.49 3.96 -1.79
C ALA A 190 -9.61 5.19 -0.88
N CYS A 191 -9.72 4.95 0.42
CA CYS A 191 -9.78 5.97 1.46
C CYS A 191 -8.63 5.76 2.45
N TYR A 192 -7.70 6.70 2.49
CA TYR A 192 -6.58 6.73 3.43
C TYR A 192 -7.01 7.35 4.76
N ARG A 193 -6.84 6.63 5.87
CA ARG A 193 -7.23 7.12 7.19
C ARG A 193 -6.09 7.86 7.89
N LEU A 194 -6.39 9.06 8.36
CA LEU A 194 -5.48 9.82 9.23
C LEU A 194 -5.57 9.30 10.66
N VAL A 195 -4.58 8.52 11.07
CA VAL A 195 -4.46 8.04 12.44
C VAL A 195 -3.34 8.81 13.13
N SER A 196 -3.60 9.33 14.32
CA SER A 196 -2.66 10.18 15.08
C SER A 196 -1.35 9.47 15.43
N THR A 197 -1.37 8.14 15.57
CA THR A 197 -0.21 7.30 15.86
C THR A 197 0.53 6.80 14.61
N SER A 198 0.08 7.15 13.42
CA SER A 198 0.64 6.71 12.14
C SER A 198 2.12 7.10 11.98
N ASN A 199 2.92 6.20 11.42
CA ASN A 199 4.34 6.45 11.10
C ASN A 199 4.57 7.65 10.16
N THR A 200 3.58 7.97 9.32
CA THR A 200 3.61 9.09 8.36
C THR A 200 3.34 10.46 8.99
N SER A 201 2.88 10.51 10.23
CA SER A 201 2.62 11.77 10.94
C SER A 201 3.88 12.59 11.20
N LYS A 202 5.05 11.95 11.29
CA LYS A 202 6.35 12.58 11.59
C LYS A 202 7.12 12.92 10.29
N LYS A 203 6.90 14.12 9.75
CA LYS A 203 7.46 14.60 8.46
C LYS A 203 8.98 14.45 8.33
N TRP A 204 9.74 14.82 9.37
CA TRP A 204 11.20 14.71 9.38
C TRP A 204 11.68 13.25 9.32
N LYS A 205 10.95 12.34 9.96
CA LYS A 205 11.26 10.92 9.89
C LYS A 205 11.03 10.41 8.48
N ALA A 206 9.87 10.73 7.88
CA ALA A 206 9.56 10.33 6.50
C ALA A 206 10.61 10.82 5.50
N ALA A 207 11.09 12.08 5.63
CA ALA A 207 12.14 12.62 4.79
C ALA A 207 13.48 11.87 4.94
N LYS A 208 13.89 11.55 6.18
CA LYS A 208 15.07 10.73 6.44
C LYS A 208 14.94 9.32 5.85
N ASP A 209 13.77 8.72 5.93
CA ASP A 209 13.52 7.38 5.41
C ASP A 209 13.58 7.35 3.88
N VAL A 210 13.03 8.35 3.20
CA VAL A 210 13.19 8.52 1.74
C VAL A 210 14.66 8.67 1.36
N TRP A 211 15.44 9.48 2.10
CA TRP A 211 16.87 9.62 1.87
C TRP A 211 17.62 8.30 2.03
N LYS A 212 17.26 7.50 3.05
CA LYS A 212 17.84 6.16 3.25
C LYS A 212 17.52 5.22 2.08
N VAL A 213 16.29 5.25 1.56
CA VAL A 213 15.94 4.45 0.38
C VAL A 213 16.86 4.80 -0.79
N TYR A 214 17.11 6.09 -1.07
CA TYR A 214 18.02 6.48 -2.14
C TYR A 214 19.44 5.98 -1.92
N ARG A 215 19.97 6.11 -0.69
CA ARG A 215 21.37 5.86 -0.41
C ARG A 215 21.69 4.41 -0.08
N GLU A 216 20.84 3.74 0.69
CA GLU A 216 21.12 2.42 1.26
C GLU A 216 20.47 1.28 0.46
N ILE A 217 19.31 1.54 -0.18
CA ILE A 217 18.59 0.52 -0.95
C ILE A 217 18.85 0.66 -2.44
N GLU A 218 18.71 1.90 -2.96
CA GLU A 218 18.87 2.19 -4.38
C GLU A 218 20.32 2.45 -4.80
N HIS A 219 21.22 2.69 -3.82
CA HIS A 219 22.65 3.00 -4.03
C HIS A 219 22.89 4.16 -5.02
N ILE A 220 21.96 5.13 -5.05
CA ILE A 220 22.05 6.31 -5.90
C ILE A 220 23.19 7.20 -5.41
N ASN A 221 23.99 7.79 -6.31
CA ASN A 221 25.07 8.72 -5.94
C ASN A 221 24.51 9.95 -5.17
N PRO A 222 25.32 10.61 -4.31
CA PRO A 222 24.85 11.70 -3.47
C PRO A 222 24.24 12.88 -4.23
N ILE A 223 24.83 13.25 -5.37
CA ILE A 223 24.39 14.42 -6.15
C ILE A 223 22.98 14.15 -6.74
N TYR A 224 22.78 12.99 -7.37
CA TYR A 224 21.49 12.66 -7.93
C TYR A 224 20.44 12.41 -6.82
N SER A 225 20.83 11.85 -5.67
CA SER A 225 19.97 11.74 -4.50
C SER A 225 19.48 13.11 -4.02
N ALA A 226 20.35 14.12 -3.98
CA ALA A 226 19.97 15.47 -3.60
C ALA A 226 18.98 16.09 -4.60
N ILE A 227 19.21 15.92 -5.90
CA ILE A 227 18.29 16.41 -6.96
C ILE A 227 16.90 15.73 -6.80
N CYS A 228 16.86 14.42 -6.60
CA CYS A 228 15.61 13.69 -6.39
C CYS A 228 14.89 14.13 -5.12
N PHE A 229 15.65 14.37 -4.05
CA PHE A 229 15.11 14.80 -2.75
C PHE A 229 14.50 16.19 -2.80
N ILE A 230 15.10 17.13 -3.55
CA ILE A 230 14.52 18.46 -3.80
C ILE A 230 13.15 18.28 -4.52
N GLY A 231 13.11 17.46 -5.57
CA GLY A 231 11.84 17.16 -6.27
C GLY A 231 10.80 16.54 -5.34
N TYR A 232 11.19 15.58 -4.49
CA TYR A 232 10.32 15.00 -3.47
C TYR A 232 9.77 16.06 -2.50
N ALA A 233 10.62 16.95 -1.99
CA ALA A 233 10.22 17.99 -1.06
C ALA A 233 9.20 18.97 -1.68
N ILE A 234 9.45 19.41 -2.92
CA ILE A 234 8.53 20.28 -3.67
C ILE A 234 7.18 19.59 -3.86
N ASN A 235 7.17 18.34 -4.35
CA ASN A 235 5.92 17.58 -4.56
C ASN A 235 5.19 17.29 -3.24
N ALA A 236 5.90 17.09 -2.13
CA ALA A 236 5.29 16.91 -0.82
C ALA A 236 4.59 18.19 -0.30
N ILE A 237 5.03 19.36 -0.71
CA ILE A 237 4.37 20.65 -0.42
C ILE A 237 3.13 20.81 -1.30
N ILE A 238 3.27 20.61 -2.63
CA ILE A 238 2.17 20.76 -3.61
C ILE A 238 0.98 19.84 -3.28
N LYS A 239 1.24 18.62 -2.81
CA LYS A 239 0.18 17.68 -2.38
C LYS A 239 -0.73 18.19 -1.26
N ARG A 240 -0.33 19.25 -0.56
CA ARG A 240 -1.02 19.77 0.63
C ARG A 240 -1.71 21.11 0.38
N LEU A 241 -1.45 21.72 -0.76
CA LEU A 241 -2.16 22.87 -1.29
C LEU A 241 -3.39 22.41 -2.06
#